data_e182ee300bbfd584b8085a6823596909
#
_entry.id   e182ee300bbfd584b8085a6823596909
#
_cell.length_a   1.000
_cell.length_b   1.000
_cell.length_c   1.000
_cell.angle_alpha   90.00
_cell.angle_beta   90.00
_cell.angle_gamma   90.00
#
_symmetry.space_group_name_H-M   'P 1'
#
loop_
_entity.id
_entity.type
_entity.pdbx_description
1 polymer ?
#
loop_
_entity_poly.entity_id
_entity_poly.type
_entity_poly.pdbx_seq_one_letter_code
_entity_poly.pdbx_strand_id
1 'polypeptide(L)'
;MVQIEKNQHQFVQPFYYEKLDKDDLKEIQEYISKLTDGDYTHNEFDHYDGHEDQHYKKYRSCEIHYPKTSLFTKNILYRIGKKIIRSVNKKYYQYDLSDVFEFQLIKYYEGGNYNWHCDYGVSPRPHVVRKLSMTMQLTDPSEYEGGELQLVDYQNHTNIAPNNLGTTIVFDAKVPHKVWPVTWGKRIVLVGWASGPPLK
;
A
#
# COMPACT_ATOMS: atom_id res chain seq x y z
N MET A 1 -15.52 -43.61 -16.65
CA MET A 1 -16.28 -42.44 -16.13
C MET A 1 -15.34 -41.70 -15.20
N VAL A 2 -14.70 -40.64 -15.70
CA VAL A 2 -13.75 -39.84 -14.91
C VAL A 2 -14.59 -38.89 -14.07
N GLN A 3 -14.53 -39.05 -12.75
CA GLN A 3 -15.11 -38.04 -11.84
C GLN A 3 -14.24 -36.80 -11.95
N ILE A 4 -14.79 -35.73 -12.58
CA ILE A 4 -14.23 -34.39 -12.50
C ILE A 4 -14.60 -33.88 -11.10
N GLU A 5 -13.64 -33.92 -10.19
CA GLU A 5 -13.76 -33.20 -8.94
C GLU A 5 -14.05 -31.72 -9.28
N LYS A 6 -15.13 -31.21 -8.72
CA LYS A 6 -15.45 -29.79 -8.80
C LYS A 6 -14.31 -29.02 -8.10
N ASN A 7 -13.30 -28.62 -8.88
CA ASN A 7 -12.40 -27.56 -8.46
C ASN A 7 -13.27 -26.36 -8.14
N GLN A 8 -13.48 -26.10 -6.86
CA GLN A 8 -13.98 -24.82 -6.40
C GLN A 8 -12.94 -23.80 -6.93
N HIS A 9 -13.28 -23.09 -7.99
CA HIS A 9 -12.54 -21.92 -8.43
C HIS A 9 -12.54 -20.95 -7.25
N GLN A 10 -11.48 -20.98 -6.48
CA GLN A 10 -11.24 -20.00 -5.45
C GLN A 10 -11.01 -18.70 -6.20
N PHE A 11 -12.04 -17.83 -6.24
CA PHE A 11 -11.92 -16.50 -6.84
C PHE A 11 -10.75 -15.82 -6.17
N VAL A 12 -9.73 -15.48 -6.96
CA VAL A 12 -8.56 -14.76 -6.45
C VAL A 12 -9.06 -13.40 -6.01
N GLN A 13 -9.04 -13.17 -4.72
CA GLN A 13 -9.44 -11.88 -4.15
C GLN A 13 -8.49 -10.78 -4.64
N PRO A 14 -8.97 -9.54 -4.86
CA PRO A 14 -8.10 -8.45 -5.31
C PRO A 14 -7.03 -8.10 -4.28
N PHE A 15 -7.23 -8.47 -3.03
CA PHE A 15 -6.27 -8.30 -1.94
C PHE A 15 -6.42 -9.36 -0.87
N TYR A 16 -5.36 -9.58 -0.11
CA TYR A 16 -5.37 -10.32 1.15
C TYR A 16 -4.97 -9.39 2.28
N TYR A 17 -5.41 -9.69 3.50
CA TYR A 17 -5.04 -8.88 4.65
C TYR A 17 -4.60 -9.73 5.83
N GLU A 18 -3.67 -9.18 6.59
CA GLU A 18 -3.23 -9.71 7.88
C GLU A 18 -3.34 -8.60 8.94
N LYS A 19 -3.55 -8.98 10.18
CA LYS A 19 -3.52 -8.04 11.30
C LYS A 19 -2.15 -8.09 11.96
N LEU A 20 -1.59 -6.93 12.26
CA LEU A 20 -0.37 -6.82 13.06
C LEU A 20 -0.60 -7.43 14.44
N ASP A 21 0.44 -8.08 14.97
CA ASP A 21 0.47 -8.34 16.40
C ASP A 21 0.64 -7.02 17.20
N LYS A 22 0.28 -7.07 18.49
CA LYS A 22 0.25 -5.86 19.32
C LYS A 22 1.63 -5.26 19.54
N ASP A 23 2.67 -6.09 19.59
CA ASP A 23 4.03 -5.63 19.85
C ASP A 23 4.61 -4.95 18.60
N ASP A 24 4.44 -5.54 17.41
CA ASP A 24 4.84 -4.93 16.13
C ASP A 24 4.10 -3.57 15.94
N LEU A 25 2.80 -3.49 16.25
CA LEU A 25 2.04 -2.25 16.16
C LEU A 25 2.58 -1.18 17.12
N LYS A 26 2.84 -1.54 18.36
CA LYS A 26 3.40 -0.64 19.38
C LYS A 26 4.78 -0.10 18.94
N GLU A 27 5.66 -0.96 18.47
CA GLU A 27 6.99 -0.53 17.99
C GLU A 27 6.88 0.46 16.81
N ILE A 28 5.94 0.24 15.88
CA ILE A 28 5.69 1.18 14.77
C ILE A 28 5.16 2.51 15.30
N GLN A 29 4.21 2.51 16.23
CA GLN A 29 3.66 3.73 16.81
C GLN A 29 4.74 4.52 17.58
N GLU A 30 5.61 3.84 18.32
CA GLU A 30 6.75 4.47 18.98
C GLU A 30 7.75 5.06 17.99
N TYR A 31 7.95 4.42 16.83
CA TYR A 31 8.77 4.98 15.76
C TYR A 31 8.14 6.26 15.20
N ILE A 32 6.84 6.23 14.89
CA ILE A 32 6.09 7.37 14.34
C ILE A 32 6.09 8.57 15.30
N SER A 33 5.93 8.32 16.61
CA SER A 33 5.88 9.37 17.63
C SER A 33 7.19 10.17 17.76
N LYS A 34 8.30 9.65 17.26
CA LYS A 34 9.61 10.31 17.26
C LYS A 34 9.86 11.16 16.00
N LEU A 35 9.00 11.03 14.99
CA LEU A 35 9.11 11.81 13.77
C LEU A 35 8.50 13.19 13.97
N THR A 36 9.17 14.18 13.38
CA THR A 36 8.71 15.58 13.32
C THR A 36 8.22 15.91 11.91
N ASP A 37 7.60 17.06 11.73
CA ASP A 37 7.15 17.48 10.38
C ASP A 37 8.34 17.66 9.42
N GLY A 38 9.53 18.02 9.91
CA GLY A 38 10.76 18.09 9.11
C GLY A 38 11.25 16.73 8.56
N ASP A 39 10.73 15.62 9.05
CA ASP A 39 11.02 14.28 8.55
C ASP A 39 10.15 13.88 7.36
N TYR A 40 9.17 14.71 6.99
CA TYR A 40 8.25 14.47 5.90
C TYR A 40 8.51 15.43 4.74
N THR A 41 8.25 14.95 3.53
CA THR A 41 8.29 15.75 2.30
C THR A 41 6.88 15.85 1.73
N HIS A 42 6.43 17.07 1.48
CA HIS A 42 5.15 17.27 0.79
C HIS A 42 5.24 16.74 -0.64
N ASN A 43 4.25 15.98 -1.04
CA ASN A 43 4.15 15.38 -2.36
C ASN A 43 2.77 15.69 -2.93
N GLU A 44 2.75 16.62 -3.86
CA GLU A 44 1.53 17.07 -4.54
C GLU A 44 1.81 17.20 -6.02
N PHE A 45 0.96 16.63 -6.86
CA PHE A 45 0.97 16.84 -8.30
C PHE A 45 -0.42 16.65 -8.89
N ASP A 46 -0.68 17.41 -9.93
CA ASP A 46 -1.91 17.37 -10.69
C ASP A 46 -1.75 16.43 -11.89
N HIS A 47 -2.81 15.73 -12.25
CA HIS A 47 -2.84 14.97 -13.49
C HIS A 47 -3.31 15.90 -14.62
N TYR A 48 -2.45 16.11 -15.62
CA TYR A 48 -2.83 16.82 -16.83
C TYR A 48 -3.33 15.78 -17.85
N ASP A 49 -4.65 15.69 -18.01
CA ASP A 49 -5.27 14.77 -18.99
C ASP A 49 -5.56 15.40 -20.35
N GLY A 50 -5.11 16.64 -20.56
CA GLY A 50 -5.27 17.37 -21.82
C GLY A 50 -6.68 17.92 -22.09
N HIS A 51 -7.64 17.76 -21.18
CA HIS A 51 -8.97 18.35 -21.25
C HIS A 51 -9.07 19.60 -20.38
N GLU A 52 -9.44 20.73 -21.01
CA GLU A 52 -9.55 22.05 -20.36
C GLU A 52 -10.74 22.21 -19.38
N ASP A 53 -11.41 21.13 -18.97
CA ASP A 53 -12.54 21.22 -18.05
C ASP A 53 -12.08 21.37 -16.61
N GLN A 54 -12.32 22.50 -16.11
CA GLN A 54 -12.13 23.30 -14.89
C GLN A 54 -12.18 22.62 -13.52
N HIS A 55 -11.96 21.32 -13.38
CA HIS A 55 -11.82 20.68 -12.07
C HIS A 55 -10.50 19.89 -12.01
N TYR A 56 -9.39 20.61 -11.90
CA TYR A 56 -8.09 20.02 -11.51
C TYR A 56 -8.23 19.33 -10.15
N LYS A 57 -8.63 18.06 -10.17
CA LYS A 57 -8.54 17.25 -8.98
C LYS A 57 -7.08 16.88 -8.83
N LYS A 58 -6.46 17.28 -7.75
CA LYS A 58 -5.11 16.84 -7.40
C LYS A 58 -5.01 15.34 -7.59
N TYR A 59 -4.06 14.90 -8.42
CA TYR A 59 -3.85 13.48 -8.67
C TYR A 59 -3.33 12.80 -7.40
N ARG A 60 -2.42 13.46 -6.68
CA ARG A 60 -1.88 13.04 -5.39
C ARG A 60 -1.63 14.25 -4.53
N SER A 61 -2.03 14.17 -3.26
CA SER A 61 -1.70 15.14 -2.22
C SER A 61 -1.46 14.41 -0.90
N CYS A 62 -0.23 14.41 -0.41
CA CYS A 62 0.15 13.75 0.84
C CYS A 62 1.54 14.22 1.32
N GLU A 63 1.89 13.86 2.54
CA GLU A 63 3.26 13.98 3.06
C GLU A 63 3.90 12.60 3.17
N ILE A 64 5.16 12.49 2.78
CA ILE A 64 5.90 11.22 2.72
C ILE A 64 7.16 11.30 3.58
N HIS A 65 7.29 10.35 4.48
CA HIS A 65 8.56 10.03 5.13
C HIS A 65 9.18 8.80 4.47
N TYR A 66 10.44 8.93 4.06
CA TYR A 66 11.24 7.84 3.50
C TYR A 66 12.11 7.22 4.59
N PRO A 67 11.75 6.03 5.10
CA PRO A 67 12.52 5.40 6.17
C PRO A 67 13.96 5.11 5.70
N LYS A 68 14.93 5.66 6.41
CA LYS A 68 16.35 5.43 6.10
C LYS A 68 16.76 4.02 6.50
N THR A 69 17.38 3.29 5.59
CA THR A 69 18.03 2.01 5.88
C THR A 69 19.54 2.15 5.72
N SER A 70 20.28 1.63 6.66
CA SER A 70 21.73 1.44 6.53
C SER A 70 22.09 0.00 6.89
N LEU A 71 23.33 -0.41 6.59
CA LEU A 71 23.84 -1.72 7.00
C LEU A 71 23.79 -1.93 8.52
N PHE A 72 23.75 -0.83 9.29
CA PHE A 72 23.79 -0.83 10.75
C PHE A 72 22.44 -0.55 11.41
N THR A 73 21.48 0.05 10.70
CA THR A 73 20.15 0.38 11.24
C THR A 73 19.10 -0.53 10.62
N LYS A 74 18.63 -1.50 11.41
CA LYS A 74 17.46 -2.31 11.07
C LYS A 74 16.20 -1.45 11.29
N ASN A 75 15.78 -0.71 10.28
CA ASN A 75 14.55 0.09 10.39
C ASN A 75 13.35 -0.83 10.63
N ILE A 76 12.59 -0.53 11.69
CA ILE A 76 11.43 -1.32 12.13
C ILE A 76 10.38 -1.48 11.04
N LEU A 77 10.12 -0.42 10.25
CA LEU A 77 9.14 -0.43 9.17
C LEU A 77 9.53 -1.44 8.07
N TYR A 78 10.84 -1.52 7.75
CA TYR A 78 11.36 -2.52 6.83
C TYR A 78 11.26 -3.94 7.38
N ARG A 79 11.59 -4.15 8.65
CA ARG A 79 11.51 -5.48 9.30
C ARG A 79 10.10 -6.03 9.25
N ILE A 80 9.13 -5.24 9.69
CA ILE A 80 7.73 -5.65 9.79
C ILE A 80 7.10 -5.75 8.40
N GLY A 81 7.26 -4.75 7.55
CA GLY A 81 6.70 -4.74 6.20
C GLY A 81 7.18 -5.93 5.36
N LYS A 82 8.50 -6.23 5.37
CA LYS A 82 9.06 -7.40 4.68
C LYS A 82 8.48 -8.72 5.22
N LYS A 83 8.37 -8.85 6.55
CA LYS A 83 7.80 -10.05 7.20
C LYS A 83 6.40 -10.32 6.66
N ILE A 84 5.54 -9.31 6.62
CA ILE A 84 4.15 -9.45 6.18
C ILE A 84 4.04 -9.73 4.69
N ILE A 85 4.71 -8.95 3.84
CA ILE A 85 4.65 -9.18 2.39
C ILE A 85 5.12 -10.60 2.04
N ARG A 86 6.20 -11.08 2.68
CA ARG A 86 6.70 -12.44 2.45
C ARG A 86 5.73 -13.52 2.95
N SER A 87 5.08 -13.31 4.10
CA SER A 87 4.05 -14.20 4.64
C SER A 87 2.90 -14.34 3.66
N VAL A 88 2.32 -13.23 3.23
CA VAL A 88 1.21 -13.18 2.28
C VAL A 88 1.61 -13.76 0.92
N ASN A 89 2.81 -13.41 0.41
CA ASN A 89 3.31 -13.96 -0.84
C ASN A 89 3.43 -15.49 -0.79
N LYS A 90 4.00 -16.02 0.28
CA LYS A 90 4.15 -17.49 0.45
C LYS A 90 2.82 -18.19 0.46
N LYS A 91 1.80 -17.59 1.05
CA LYS A 91 0.49 -18.20 1.24
C LYS A 91 -0.42 -18.09 0.01
N TYR A 92 -0.38 -16.95 -0.69
CA TYR A 92 -1.40 -16.61 -1.68
C TYR A 92 -0.86 -16.36 -3.10
N TYR A 93 0.21 -15.55 -3.25
CA TYR A 93 0.67 -15.12 -4.57
C TYR A 93 1.77 -16.02 -5.15
N GLN A 94 2.68 -16.50 -4.33
CA GLN A 94 3.81 -17.35 -4.72
C GLN A 94 4.70 -16.75 -5.83
N TYR A 95 4.77 -15.42 -5.86
CA TYR A 95 5.64 -14.72 -6.81
C TYR A 95 7.12 -14.93 -6.46
N ASP A 96 7.95 -15.01 -7.51
CA ASP A 96 9.39 -14.87 -7.37
C ASP A 96 9.71 -13.42 -6.99
N LEU A 97 10.13 -13.21 -5.74
CA LEU A 97 10.48 -11.90 -5.19
C LEU A 97 11.98 -11.83 -4.99
N SER A 98 12.59 -10.76 -5.51
CA SER A 98 13.96 -10.38 -5.14
C SER A 98 13.99 -9.75 -3.73
N ASP A 99 15.21 -9.48 -3.21
CA ASP A 99 15.33 -8.76 -1.92
C ASP A 99 15.25 -7.22 -2.09
N VAL A 100 14.44 -6.77 -3.06
CA VAL A 100 14.19 -5.35 -3.32
C VAL A 100 12.83 -4.99 -2.75
N PHE A 101 12.87 -4.22 -1.65
CA PHE A 101 11.69 -3.70 -0.97
C PHE A 101 11.82 -2.19 -0.83
N GLU A 102 10.70 -1.50 -0.94
CA GLU A 102 10.57 -0.06 -0.75
C GLU A 102 9.46 0.19 0.27
N PHE A 103 9.64 1.18 1.14
CA PHE A 103 8.60 1.58 2.09
C PHE A 103 8.53 3.10 2.20
N GLN A 104 7.30 3.60 2.37
CA GLN A 104 6.98 5.00 2.59
C GLN A 104 5.95 5.09 3.71
N LEU A 105 6.21 5.90 4.73
CA LEU A 105 5.20 6.28 5.69
C LEU A 105 4.50 7.53 5.16
N ILE A 106 3.20 7.43 4.94
CA ILE A 106 2.41 8.49 4.28
C ILE A 106 1.40 9.04 5.27
N LYS A 107 1.32 10.37 5.33
CA LYS A 107 0.27 11.12 6.01
C LYS A 107 -0.65 11.77 4.97
N TYR A 108 -1.94 11.52 5.09
CA TYR A 108 -2.99 12.24 4.38
C TYR A 108 -3.72 13.13 5.38
N TYR A 109 -3.72 14.42 5.12
CA TYR A 109 -4.54 15.42 5.81
C TYR A 109 -5.84 15.65 5.05
N GLU A 110 -6.69 16.52 5.56
CA GLU A 110 -7.91 16.94 4.87
C GLU A 110 -7.62 17.38 3.44
N GLY A 111 -8.39 16.88 2.47
CA GLY A 111 -8.14 17.01 1.03
C GLY A 111 -7.08 16.04 0.47
N GLY A 112 -6.29 15.39 1.33
CA GLY A 112 -5.24 14.46 0.90
C GLY A 112 -5.80 13.22 0.22
N ASN A 113 -5.23 12.85 -0.93
CA ASN A 113 -5.73 11.77 -1.78
C ASN A 113 -4.62 11.15 -2.63
N TYR A 114 -4.94 10.06 -3.30
CA TYR A 114 -4.17 9.52 -4.41
C TYR A 114 -5.12 8.87 -5.42
N ASN A 115 -5.18 9.41 -6.64
CA ASN A 115 -6.15 8.98 -7.65
C ASN A 115 -5.80 7.59 -8.22
N TRP A 116 -6.65 7.07 -9.11
CA TRP A 116 -6.49 5.76 -9.73
C TRP A 116 -5.11 5.57 -10.37
N HIS A 117 -4.41 4.51 -9.98
CA HIS A 117 -3.11 4.13 -10.50
C HIS A 117 -2.85 2.64 -10.27
N CYS A 118 -1.79 2.15 -10.92
CA CYS A 118 -1.18 0.85 -10.68
C CYS A 118 0.28 1.06 -10.28
N ASP A 119 0.81 0.19 -9.46
CA ASP A 119 2.20 0.27 -8.98
C ASP A 119 3.17 -0.55 -9.84
N TYR A 120 2.64 -1.43 -10.70
CA TYR A 120 3.43 -2.34 -11.53
C TYR A 120 4.39 -1.58 -12.47
N GLY A 121 5.58 -2.15 -12.68
CA GLY A 121 6.59 -1.62 -13.60
C GLY A 121 7.51 -0.55 -13.00
N VAL A 122 7.10 0.10 -11.91
CA VAL A 122 7.94 1.08 -11.22
C VAL A 122 8.88 0.34 -10.27
N SER A 123 10.20 0.53 -10.45
CA SER A 123 11.21 -0.03 -9.53
C SER A 123 12.45 0.86 -9.54
N PRO A 124 13.13 1.01 -8.38
CA PRO A 124 14.37 1.78 -8.29
C PRO A 124 15.57 1.05 -8.89
N ARG A 125 15.41 -0.20 -9.32
CA ARG A 125 16.51 -1.02 -9.85
C ARG A 125 16.22 -1.56 -11.25
N PRO A 126 17.22 -1.62 -12.14
CA PRO A 126 17.08 -2.27 -13.45
C PRO A 126 16.66 -3.75 -13.32
N HIS A 127 15.94 -4.24 -14.31
CA HIS A 127 15.56 -5.66 -14.46
C HIS A 127 14.67 -6.25 -13.36
N VAL A 128 14.10 -5.41 -12.50
CA VAL A 128 13.05 -5.81 -11.55
C VAL A 128 11.84 -4.90 -11.67
N VAL A 129 10.67 -5.44 -11.36
CA VAL A 129 9.40 -4.72 -11.36
C VAL A 129 8.68 -4.95 -10.05
N ARG A 130 7.88 -3.99 -9.58
CA ARG A 130 7.02 -4.19 -8.42
C ARG A 130 6.02 -5.30 -8.70
N LYS A 131 5.95 -6.30 -7.83
CA LYS A 131 5.06 -7.45 -7.91
C LYS A 131 3.89 -7.34 -6.94
N LEU A 132 4.19 -6.92 -5.73
CA LEU A 132 3.22 -6.76 -4.66
C LEU A 132 3.29 -5.36 -4.09
N SER A 133 2.11 -4.84 -3.79
CA SER A 133 1.89 -3.60 -3.05
C SER A 133 1.29 -3.93 -1.69
N MET A 134 1.59 -3.10 -0.71
CA MET A 134 1.11 -3.22 0.66
C MET A 134 0.64 -1.86 1.18
N THR A 135 -0.47 -1.84 1.91
CA THR A 135 -0.91 -0.70 2.71
C THR A 135 -1.24 -1.17 4.12
N MET A 136 -0.57 -0.62 5.13
CA MET A 136 -0.78 -0.90 6.55
C MET A 136 -1.45 0.29 7.22
N GLN A 137 -2.59 0.08 7.86
CA GLN A 137 -3.36 1.13 8.55
C GLN A 137 -2.74 1.45 9.90
N LEU A 138 -2.36 2.70 10.13
CA LEU A 138 -1.64 3.14 11.33
C LEU A 138 -2.35 4.27 12.11
N THR A 139 -3.55 4.64 11.67
CA THR A 139 -4.47 5.55 12.40
C THR A 139 -5.73 4.79 12.76
N ASP A 140 -6.28 5.02 13.94
CA ASP A 140 -7.58 4.48 14.31
C ASP A 140 -8.67 5.11 13.42
N PRO A 141 -9.62 4.32 12.88
CA PRO A 141 -10.67 4.86 12.00
C PRO A 141 -11.59 5.87 12.67
N SER A 142 -11.59 5.99 13.99
CA SER A 142 -12.30 7.05 14.70
C SER A 142 -11.61 8.42 14.68
N GLU A 143 -10.35 8.49 14.21
CA GLU A 143 -9.54 9.71 14.19
C GLU A 143 -9.56 10.43 12.83
N TYR A 144 -10.27 9.88 11.82
CA TYR A 144 -10.39 10.49 10.49
C TYR A 144 -11.65 10.03 9.76
N GLU A 145 -12.05 10.78 8.74
CA GLU A 145 -13.14 10.42 7.82
C GLU A 145 -12.64 10.49 6.37
N GLY A 146 -13.25 9.69 5.49
CA GLY A 146 -12.79 9.54 4.11
C GLY A 146 -11.49 8.72 4.03
N GLY A 147 -10.71 8.94 2.99
CA GLY A 147 -9.40 8.29 2.83
C GLY A 147 -9.47 6.77 2.58
N GLU A 148 -10.60 6.24 2.13
CA GLU A 148 -10.76 4.81 1.85
C GLU A 148 -9.80 4.35 0.75
N LEU A 149 -9.14 3.23 0.98
CA LEU A 149 -8.41 2.52 -0.06
C LEU A 149 -9.39 1.68 -0.88
N GLN A 150 -9.52 2.00 -2.16
CA GLN A 150 -10.33 1.25 -3.11
C GLN A 150 -9.45 0.49 -4.09
N LEU A 151 -9.84 -0.76 -4.40
CA LEU A 151 -9.17 -1.64 -5.34
C LEU A 151 -10.20 -2.21 -6.32
N VAL A 152 -9.80 -2.34 -7.58
CA VAL A 152 -10.63 -2.98 -8.61
C VAL A 152 -10.28 -4.45 -8.70
N ASP A 153 -11.29 -5.33 -8.60
CA ASP A 153 -11.08 -6.76 -8.78
C ASP A 153 -11.05 -7.18 -10.26
N TYR A 154 -10.79 -8.45 -10.52
CA TYR A 154 -10.71 -9.01 -11.87
C TYR A 154 -12.05 -9.02 -12.63
N GLN A 155 -13.16 -8.70 -11.94
CA GLN A 155 -14.50 -8.56 -12.53
C GLN A 155 -14.89 -7.09 -12.71
N ASN A 156 -13.95 -6.16 -12.55
CA ASN A 156 -14.13 -4.70 -12.56
C ASN A 156 -15.06 -4.16 -11.44
N HIS A 157 -15.24 -4.90 -10.35
CA HIS A 157 -15.92 -4.35 -9.18
C HIS A 157 -14.93 -3.60 -8.31
N THR A 158 -15.39 -2.48 -7.76
CA THR A 158 -14.62 -1.72 -6.79
C THR A 158 -14.86 -2.26 -5.38
N ASN A 159 -13.79 -2.59 -4.70
CA ASN A 159 -13.79 -3.09 -3.33
C ASN A 159 -13.14 -2.08 -2.41
N ILE A 160 -13.74 -1.84 -1.24
CA ILE A 160 -13.16 -1.00 -0.18
C ILE A 160 -12.38 -1.91 0.77
N ALA A 161 -11.11 -1.59 0.95
CA ALA A 161 -10.26 -2.34 1.88
C ALA A 161 -10.60 -2.01 3.35
N PRO A 162 -10.45 -2.97 4.28
CA PRO A 162 -10.65 -2.71 5.69
C PRO A 162 -9.66 -1.66 6.21
N ASN A 163 -10.14 -0.76 7.08
CA ASN A 163 -9.37 0.38 7.60
C ASN A 163 -9.03 0.28 9.10
N ASN A 164 -9.34 -0.83 9.76
CA ASN A 164 -9.02 -1.00 11.19
C ASN A 164 -7.53 -0.83 11.46
N LEU A 165 -7.19 -0.16 12.56
CA LEU A 165 -5.82 0.03 13.02
C LEU A 165 -5.05 -1.31 13.07
N GLY A 166 -3.85 -1.33 12.50
CA GLY A 166 -2.98 -2.51 12.40
C GLY A 166 -3.37 -3.50 11.30
N THR A 167 -4.42 -3.23 10.51
CA THR A 167 -4.74 -4.07 9.35
C THR A 167 -3.78 -3.75 8.20
N THR A 168 -3.17 -4.80 7.64
CA THR A 168 -2.25 -4.68 6.49
C THR A 168 -2.87 -5.38 5.29
N ILE A 169 -3.09 -4.62 4.24
CA ILE A 169 -3.64 -5.07 2.96
C ILE A 169 -2.48 -5.30 2.00
N VAL A 170 -2.41 -6.47 1.35
CA VAL A 170 -1.41 -6.82 0.33
C VAL A 170 -2.13 -7.23 -0.94
N PHE A 171 -1.71 -6.67 -2.07
CA PHE A 171 -2.32 -6.89 -3.37
C PHE A 171 -1.30 -6.91 -4.50
N ASP A 172 -1.69 -7.49 -5.66
CA ASP A 172 -0.86 -7.46 -6.87
C ASP A 172 -0.65 -6.02 -7.32
N ALA A 173 0.58 -5.64 -7.62
CA ALA A 173 0.93 -4.29 -8.05
C ALA A 173 0.24 -3.84 -9.36
N LYS A 174 -0.37 -4.76 -10.11
CA LYS A 174 -1.18 -4.48 -11.30
C LYS A 174 -2.61 -4.08 -10.97
N VAL A 175 -3.08 -4.31 -9.75
CA VAL A 175 -4.46 -3.97 -9.35
C VAL A 175 -4.61 -2.46 -9.35
N PRO A 176 -5.55 -1.90 -10.15
CA PRO A 176 -5.87 -0.49 -10.07
C PRO A 176 -6.43 -0.16 -8.70
N HIS A 177 -5.90 0.90 -8.10
CA HIS A 177 -6.33 1.32 -6.77
C HIS A 177 -6.23 2.84 -6.61
N LYS A 178 -6.94 3.35 -5.62
CA LYS A 178 -6.92 4.76 -5.24
C LYS A 178 -7.13 4.94 -3.74
N VAL A 179 -6.75 6.11 -3.24
CA VAL A 179 -7.12 6.61 -1.92
C VAL A 179 -8.07 7.79 -2.10
N TRP A 180 -9.28 7.67 -1.56
CA TRP A 180 -10.25 8.77 -1.55
C TRP A 180 -9.72 9.95 -0.73
N PRO A 181 -10.19 11.18 -1.00
CA PRO A 181 -9.84 12.31 -0.17
C PRO A 181 -10.21 12.06 1.30
N VAL A 182 -9.30 12.39 2.21
CA VAL A 182 -9.60 12.52 3.63
C VAL A 182 -10.48 13.76 3.79
N THR A 183 -11.62 13.63 4.45
CA THR A 183 -12.59 14.72 4.63
C THR A 183 -12.48 15.38 6.00
N TRP A 184 -11.91 14.67 6.97
CA TRP A 184 -11.63 15.16 8.31
C TRP A 184 -10.50 14.38 8.96
N GLY A 185 -9.71 15.05 9.82
CA GLY A 185 -8.65 14.42 10.59
C GLY A 185 -7.39 14.10 9.78
N LYS A 186 -6.67 13.06 10.21
CA LYS A 186 -5.40 12.67 9.62
C LYS A 186 -5.27 11.15 9.53
N ARG A 187 -5.02 10.65 8.31
CA ARG A 187 -4.78 9.22 8.07
C ARG A 187 -3.29 8.95 7.84
N ILE A 188 -2.71 8.04 8.62
CA ILE A 188 -1.32 7.60 8.48
C ILE A 188 -1.32 6.13 8.04
N VAL A 189 -0.50 5.82 7.03
CA VAL A 189 -0.30 4.46 6.54
C VAL A 189 1.17 4.21 6.24
N LEU A 190 1.60 2.95 6.39
CA LEU A 190 2.83 2.48 5.79
C LEU A 190 2.48 1.81 4.47
N VAL A 191 2.95 2.36 3.35
CA VAL A 191 2.89 1.68 2.06
C VAL A 191 4.22 1.00 1.78
N GLY A 192 4.18 -0.09 1.03
CA GLY A 192 5.38 -0.83 0.68
C GLY A 192 5.23 -1.63 -0.59
N TRP A 193 6.36 -1.91 -1.21
CA TRP A 193 6.42 -2.70 -2.43
C TRP A 193 7.48 -3.76 -2.33
N ALA A 194 7.18 -4.92 -2.92
CA ALA A 194 8.15 -5.98 -3.16
C ALA A 194 8.33 -6.16 -4.66
N SER A 195 9.57 -6.15 -5.10
CA SER A 195 9.94 -6.31 -6.51
C SER A 195 10.49 -7.70 -6.80
N GLY A 196 10.44 -8.10 -8.06
CA GLY A 196 10.98 -9.35 -8.56
C GLY A 196 11.27 -9.25 -10.07
N PRO A 197 11.76 -10.32 -10.71
CA PRO A 197 12.00 -10.32 -12.14
C PRO A 197 10.71 -10.04 -12.90
N PRO A 198 10.75 -9.40 -14.10
CA PRO A 198 9.58 -9.27 -14.96
C PRO A 198 8.91 -10.63 -15.21
N LEU A 199 7.62 -10.61 -15.50
CA LEU A 199 6.93 -11.82 -15.98
C LEU A 199 7.50 -12.18 -17.34
N LYS A 200 7.81 -13.47 -17.54
CA LYS A 200 8.23 -14.03 -18.82
C LYS A 200 7.01 -14.36 -19.67
#